data_b5e8167f76f7623383eee76eae223481
#
_entry.id   b5e8167f76f7623383eee76eae223481
#
_cell.length_a   1.000
_cell.length_b   1.000
_cell.length_c   1.000
_cell.angle_alpha   90.00
_cell.angle_beta   90.00
_cell.angle_gamma   90.00
#
_symmetry.space_group_name_H-M   'P 1'
#
loop_
_entity.id
_entity.type
_entity.pdbx_description
1 polymer ?
#
loop_
_entity_poly.entity_id
_entity_poly.type
_entity_poly.pdbx_seq_one_letter_code
_entity_poly.pdbx_strand_id
1 'polypeptide(L)'
;MILRWPQAVVLILTALSSCVALTAEKLYTDQPPVTPELAFSGPYDVGVSTVKINDPDRLNTANFITTTNRPLLLEIWYPINLPTQKLKPKRATYKNVTRLQKPFELQGEAYRDALIVSDGEFPVVLLSHGFTGYRTQMFYLGEHLASHGYIVIGIDHKDSTNSEVFDDATRATGFISTLYNRARDQQFVLNYFSASRPGNSLNNLAKRMDTNNAAIIGHSMGGFGAINTIGGCYEFKSEQLKKIGVPSVIASLLPLRLDSCF
;
A
#
# COMPACT_ATOMS: atom_id res chain seq x y z
N MET A 1 -68.76 33.03 53.34
CA MET A 1 -68.07 31.72 53.45
C MET A 1 -67.10 31.65 52.28
N ILE A 2 -65.82 32.02 52.53
CA ILE A 2 -64.84 32.19 51.50
C ILE A 2 -63.90 30.99 51.65
N LEU A 3 -63.89 30.08 50.61
CA LEU A 3 -63.00 28.93 50.54
C LEU A 3 -61.62 29.43 50.04
N ARG A 4 -60.60 29.28 50.81
CA ARG A 4 -59.20 29.45 50.42
C ARG A 4 -58.67 28.18 49.83
N TRP A 5 -58.15 28.22 48.59
CA TRP A 5 -57.39 27.18 47.98
C TRP A 5 -55.92 27.23 48.38
N PRO A 6 -55.26 26.12 48.69
CA PRO A 6 -53.87 26.12 49.00
C PRO A 6 -53.04 26.20 47.70
N GLN A 7 -52.03 27.09 47.76
CA GLN A 7 -51.04 27.20 46.66
C GLN A 7 -50.18 25.97 46.61
N ALA A 8 -50.24 25.25 45.49
CA ALA A 8 -49.32 24.16 45.18
C ALA A 8 -47.97 24.79 44.69
N VAL A 9 -46.94 24.60 45.50
CA VAL A 9 -45.57 24.93 45.09
C VAL A 9 -45.07 23.85 44.15
N VAL A 10 -44.95 24.17 42.86
CA VAL A 10 -44.30 23.32 41.86
C VAL A 10 -42.78 23.52 41.99
N LEU A 11 -42.11 22.53 42.57
CA LEU A 11 -40.66 22.44 42.56
C LEU A 11 -40.23 21.89 41.17
N ILE A 12 -39.74 22.80 40.33
CA ILE A 12 -39.07 22.41 39.08
C ILE A 12 -37.63 21.97 39.44
N LEU A 13 -37.41 20.68 39.54
CA LEU A 13 -36.07 20.10 39.54
C LEU A 13 -35.47 20.20 38.14
N THR A 14 -34.66 21.23 37.90
CA THR A 14 -33.78 21.25 36.73
C THR A 14 -32.63 20.28 36.96
N ALA A 15 -32.77 19.06 36.43
CA ALA A 15 -31.64 18.15 36.33
C ALA A 15 -30.65 18.71 35.31
N LEU A 16 -29.62 19.35 35.78
CA LEU A 16 -28.42 19.67 35.00
C LEU A 16 -27.75 18.33 34.65
N SER A 17 -28.11 17.80 33.51
CA SER A 17 -27.38 16.68 32.88
C SER A 17 -26.03 17.21 32.43
N SER A 18 -25.03 17.12 33.31
CA SER A 18 -23.65 17.35 32.95
C SER A 18 -23.27 16.24 31.96
N CYS A 19 -23.35 16.53 30.67
CA CYS A 19 -22.69 15.72 29.64
C CYS A 19 -21.18 15.81 29.91
N VAL A 20 -20.66 14.90 30.73
CA VAL A 20 -19.23 14.63 30.76
C VAL A 20 -18.93 14.04 29.40
N ALA A 21 -18.42 14.85 28.49
CA ALA A 21 -17.79 14.34 27.28
C ALA A 21 -16.67 13.41 27.77
N LEU A 22 -16.90 12.10 27.64
CA LEU A 22 -15.85 11.10 27.74
C LEU A 22 -14.88 11.42 26.60
N THR A 23 -13.87 12.22 26.89
CA THR A 23 -12.70 12.33 26.02
C THR A 23 -12.15 10.92 25.95
N ALA A 24 -12.22 10.31 24.75
CA ALA A 24 -11.59 9.04 24.50
C ALA A 24 -10.15 9.14 25.00
N GLU A 25 -9.80 8.31 25.97
CA GLU A 25 -8.46 8.25 26.51
C GLU A 25 -7.52 8.00 25.34
N LYS A 26 -6.59 8.93 25.11
CA LYS A 26 -5.63 8.84 24.01
C LYS A 26 -4.78 7.60 24.29
N LEU A 27 -5.03 6.50 23.59
CA LEU A 27 -4.37 5.20 23.78
C LEU A 27 -2.85 5.28 23.59
N TYR A 28 -2.39 6.34 22.92
CA TYR A 28 -0.97 6.60 22.69
C TYR A 28 -0.67 8.05 23.05
N THR A 29 0.32 8.26 23.87
CA THR A 29 0.96 9.57 24.02
C THR A 29 1.87 9.77 22.81
N ASP A 30 1.73 10.90 22.13
CA ASP A 30 2.67 11.28 21.09
C ASP A 30 4.05 11.51 21.74
N GLN A 31 4.88 10.48 21.72
CA GLN A 31 6.27 10.63 22.15
C GLN A 31 7.00 11.48 21.10
N PRO A 32 7.88 12.39 21.49
CA PRO A 32 8.72 13.07 20.54
C PRO A 32 9.54 12.02 19.75
N PRO A 33 9.76 12.22 18.44
CA PRO A 33 10.52 11.26 17.62
C PRO A 33 11.92 11.08 18.20
N VAL A 34 12.40 9.83 18.18
CA VAL A 34 13.74 9.48 18.67
C VAL A 34 14.83 10.16 17.81
N THR A 35 14.52 10.40 16.53
CA THR A 35 15.36 11.12 15.58
C THR A 35 14.57 12.32 15.02
N PRO A 36 14.48 13.43 15.77
CA PRO A 36 13.65 14.57 15.38
C PRO A 36 13.97 15.13 13.98
N GLU A 37 15.22 15.10 13.58
CA GLU A 37 15.71 15.54 12.28
C GLU A 37 15.12 14.73 11.10
N LEU A 38 14.81 13.47 11.31
CA LEU A 38 14.20 12.59 10.31
C LEU A 38 12.67 12.59 10.35
N ALA A 39 12.06 13.24 11.34
CA ALA A 39 10.61 13.36 11.43
C ALA A 39 10.03 14.44 10.51
N PHE A 40 10.85 15.41 10.11
CA PHE A 40 10.45 16.47 9.20
C PHE A 40 10.50 16.01 7.75
N SER A 41 9.64 16.60 6.93
CA SER A 41 9.71 16.39 5.48
C SER A 41 11.04 16.90 4.92
N GLY A 42 11.52 16.24 3.86
CA GLY A 42 12.71 16.64 3.15
C GLY A 42 12.52 17.92 2.33
N PRO A 43 13.54 18.30 1.56
CA PRO A 43 13.55 19.57 0.83
C PRO A 43 12.65 19.60 -0.41
N TYR A 44 12.12 18.46 -0.85
CA TYR A 44 11.29 18.37 -2.04
C TYR A 44 9.81 18.40 -1.70
N ASP A 45 9.01 19.09 -2.51
CA ASP A 45 7.59 18.79 -2.62
C ASP A 45 7.41 17.41 -3.27
N VAL A 46 6.24 16.79 -3.07
CA VAL A 46 6.00 15.42 -3.54
C VAL A 46 4.92 15.40 -4.60
N GLY A 47 5.23 14.79 -5.73
CA GLY A 47 4.28 14.39 -6.75
C GLY A 47 3.86 12.93 -6.57
N VAL A 48 2.67 12.57 -7.06
CA VAL A 48 2.22 11.19 -7.07
C VAL A 48 1.42 10.89 -8.33
N SER A 49 1.69 9.74 -8.94
CA SER A 49 0.94 9.25 -10.11
C SER A 49 0.56 7.79 -9.97
N THR A 50 -0.61 7.45 -10.48
CA THR A 50 -1.07 6.05 -10.55
C THR A 50 -0.72 5.48 -11.92
N VAL A 51 -0.05 4.34 -11.92
CA VAL A 51 0.45 3.68 -13.14
C VAL A 51 -0.01 2.24 -13.19
N LYS A 52 -0.50 1.79 -14.34
CA LYS A 52 -0.80 0.38 -14.59
C LYS A 52 0.24 -0.22 -15.52
N ILE A 53 0.89 -1.28 -15.06
CA ILE A 53 1.79 -2.09 -15.88
C ILE A 53 1.22 -3.51 -16.00
N ASN A 54 1.71 -4.28 -16.96
CA ASN A 54 1.25 -5.63 -17.19
C ASN A 54 2.44 -6.56 -17.40
N ASP A 55 2.52 -7.61 -16.58
CA ASP A 55 3.48 -8.69 -16.74
C ASP A 55 2.84 -9.76 -17.61
N PRO A 56 3.31 -9.96 -18.83
CA PRO A 56 2.79 -11.00 -19.70
C PRO A 56 3.27 -12.38 -19.24
N ASP A 57 2.53 -13.41 -19.62
CA ASP A 57 2.93 -14.81 -19.51
C ASP A 57 3.28 -15.29 -18.09
N ARG A 58 2.71 -14.64 -17.07
CA ARG A 58 2.84 -15.09 -15.68
C ARG A 58 2.06 -16.39 -15.47
N LEU A 59 2.68 -17.37 -14.79
CA LEU A 59 2.00 -18.63 -14.48
C LEU A 59 0.68 -18.39 -13.72
N ASN A 60 -0.38 -19.01 -14.21
CA ASN A 60 -1.71 -18.89 -13.61
C ASN A 60 -1.80 -19.73 -12.35
N THR A 61 -1.87 -19.10 -11.18
CA THR A 61 -1.92 -19.78 -9.89
C THR A 61 -3.28 -20.46 -9.57
N ALA A 62 -4.27 -20.33 -10.45
CA ALA A 62 -5.52 -21.10 -10.35
C ALA A 62 -5.36 -22.55 -10.85
N ASN A 63 -4.45 -22.80 -11.77
CA ASN A 63 -4.23 -24.14 -12.34
C ASN A 63 -2.75 -24.58 -12.40
N PHE A 64 -1.79 -23.66 -12.29
CA PHE A 64 -0.34 -23.90 -12.43
C PHE A 64 0.09 -24.61 -13.72
N ILE A 65 -0.67 -24.44 -14.78
CA ILE A 65 -0.45 -25.08 -16.09
C ILE A 65 -0.35 -24.02 -17.18
N THR A 66 -1.28 -23.08 -17.19
CA THR A 66 -1.35 -22.04 -18.23
C THR A 66 -0.68 -20.75 -17.78
N THR A 67 -0.39 -19.87 -18.70
CA THR A 67 0.03 -18.50 -18.42
C THR A 67 -1.11 -17.51 -18.57
N THR A 68 -0.99 -16.37 -17.93
CA THR A 68 -1.96 -15.28 -17.99
C THR A 68 -1.25 -13.94 -17.80
N ASN A 69 -1.84 -12.90 -18.33
CA ASN A 69 -1.41 -11.54 -18.03
C ASN A 69 -1.66 -11.19 -16.55
N ARG A 70 -0.66 -10.61 -15.92
CA ARG A 70 -0.74 -10.16 -14.54
C ARG A 70 -0.62 -8.64 -14.47
N PRO A 71 -1.75 -7.93 -14.46
CA PRO A 71 -1.74 -6.48 -14.28
C PRO A 71 -1.37 -6.12 -12.85
N LEU A 72 -0.48 -5.12 -12.71
CA LEU A 72 -0.12 -4.50 -11.44
C LEU A 72 -0.47 -3.02 -11.50
N LEU A 73 -1.17 -2.53 -10.48
CA LEU A 73 -1.46 -1.13 -10.31
C LEU A 73 -0.47 -0.55 -9.30
N LEU A 74 0.20 0.50 -9.70
CA LEU A 74 1.25 1.15 -8.93
C LEU A 74 0.81 2.53 -8.49
N GLU A 75 1.25 2.96 -7.32
CA GLU A 75 1.23 4.35 -6.88
C GLU A 75 2.67 4.79 -6.73
N ILE A 76 3.09 5.82 -7.46
CA ILE A 76 4.48 6.26 -7.50
C ILE A 76 4.56 7.66 -6.94
N TRP A 77 5.30 7.83 -5.84
CA TRP A 77 5.64 9.11 -5.23
C TRP A 77 7.04 9.52 -5.67
N TYR A 78 7.23 10.79 -5.97
CA TYR A 78 8.49 11.29 -6.52
C TYR A 78 8.72 12.76 -6.17
N PRO A 79 9.99 13.21 -6.13
CA PRO A 79 10.35 14.60 -5.89
C PRO A 79 9.83 15.52 -7.00
N ILE A 80 9.24 16.66 -6.59
CA ILE A 80 8.87 17.75 -7.50
C ILE A 80 9.36 19.08 -6.97
N ASN A 81 9.43 20.06 -7.85
CA ASN A 81 9.49 21.46 -7.47
C ASN A 81 8.15 22.11 -7.82
N LEU A 82 7.39 22.55 -6.82
CA LEU A 82 6.18 23.29 -7.08
C LEU A 82 6.51 24.55 -7.86
N PRO A 83 5.93 24.73 -9.04
CA PRO A 83 6.12 25.97 -9.76
C PRO A 83 5.55 27.11 -8.91
N THR A 84 6.24 28.25 -8.91
CA THR A 84 5.76 29.53 -8.38
C THR A 84 4.49 30.02 -9.11
N GLN A 85 3.96 29.22 -10.04
CA GLN A 85 2.84 29.53 -10.91
C GLN A 85 1.49 29.48 -10.17
N LYS A 86 0.53 30.25 -10.69
CA LYS A 86 -0.80 30.55 -10.14
C LYS A 86 -1.72 29.33 -9.94
N LEU A 87 -1.46 28.19 -10.54
CA LEU A 87 -2.26 26.95 -10.41
C LEU A 87 -1.41 25.86 -9.77
N LYS A 88 -1.66 25.61 -8.49
CA LYS A 88 -1.10 24.44 -7.80
C LYS A 88 -1.85 23.16 -8.23
N PRO A 89 -1.14 22.05 -8.49
CA PRO A 89 -1.79 20.77 -8.75
C PRO A 89 -2.71 20.37 -7.57
N LYS A 90 -3.66 19.50 -7.83
CA LYS A 90 -4.58 19.00 -6.79
C LYS A 90 -3.85 18.08 -5.83
N ARG A 91 -4.08 18.23 -4.53
CA ARG A 91 -3.62 17.28 -3.50
C ARG A 91 -4.17 15.87 -3.75
N ALA A 92 -3.38 14.87 -3.42
CA ALA A 92 -3.76 13.48 -3.60
C ALA A 92 -4.86 13.06 -2.62
N THR A 93 -5.84 12.33 -3.15
CA THR A 93 -6.82 11.59 -2.36
C THR A 93 -6.66 10.12 -2.72
N TYR A 94 -6.38 9.28 -1.74
CA TYR A 94 -6.18 7.84 -1.90
C TYR A 94 -7.47 7.10 -1.56
N LYS A 95 -8.06 6.43 -2.56
CA LYS A 95 -9.32 5.71 -2.43
C LYS A 95 -9.07 4.23 -2.29
N ASN A 96 -9.67 3.61 -1.30
CA ASN A 96 -9.53 2.18 -1.02
C ASN A 96 -10.83 1.60 -0.44
N VAL A 97 -10.81 0.31 -0.19
CA VAL A 97 -11.86 -0.39 0.55
C VAL A 97 -11.28 -1.09 1.77
N THR A 98 -12.07 -1.16 2.83
CA THR A 98 -11.71 -1.96 4.01
C THR A 98 -11.87 -3.46 3.72
N ARG A 99 -11.43 -4.34 4.63
CA ARG A 99 -11.69 -5.78 4.56
C ARG A 99 -13.19 -6.13 4.55
N LEU A 100 -14.03 -5.22 5.04
CA LEU A 100 -15.50 -5.35 5.03
C LEU A 100 -16.12 -4.72 3.77
N GLN A 101 -15.31 -4.47 2.73
CA GLN A 101 -15.74 -3.87 1.45
C GLN A 101 -16.37 -2.48 1.57
N LYS A 102 -16.10 -1.77 2.66
CA LYS A 102 -16.56 -0.39 2.84
C LYS A 102 -15.55 0.57 2.23
N PRO A 103 -15.97 1.46 1.31
CA PRO A 103 -15.06 2.45 0.72
C PRO A 103 -14.61 3.46 1.78
N PHE A 104 -13.38 3.93 1.63
CA PHE A 104 -12.82 5.04 2.41
C PHE A 104 -11.82 5.82 1.60
N GLU A 105 -11.53 7.04 2.03
CA GLU A 105 -10.58 7.95 1.40
C GLU A 105 -9.59 8.48 2.45
N LEU A 106 -8.32 8.60 2.04
CA LEU A 106 -7.27 9.22 2.82
C LEU A 106 -6.74 10.43 2.06
N GLN A 107 -6.56 11.54 2.76
CA GLN A 107 -5.96 12.75 2.17
C GLN A 107 -4.45 12.69 2.34
N GLY A 108 -3.72 12.89 1.25
CA GLY A 108 -2.28 12.99 1.23
C GLY A 108 -1.79 14.42 1.06
N GLU A 109 -0.50 14.60 1.26
CA GLU A 109 0.20 15.87 1.05
C GLU A 109 0.82 15.97 -0.34
N ALA A 110 0.94 14.84 -1.07
CA ALA A 110 1.46 14.82 -2.43
C ALA A 110 0.53 15.52 -3.44
N TYR A 111 1.08 15.96 -4.56
CA TYR A 111 0.36 16.58 -5.65
C TYR A 111 0.14 15.59 -6.79
N ARG A 112 -1.14 15.39 -7.16
CA ARG A 112 -1.53 14.43 -8.20
C ARG A 112 -1.01 14.86 -9.57
N ASP A 113 -0.29 13.91 -10.22
CA ASP A 113 0.24 14.02 -11.59
C ASP A 113 1.11 15.27 -11.85
N ALA A 114 1.75 15.78 -10.80
CA ALA A 114 2.71 16.86 -10.92
C ALA A 114 3.97 16.41 -11.68
N LEU A 115 4.65 17.34 -12.34
CA LEU A 115 5.87 17.02 -13.08
C LEU A 115 7.02 16.74 -12.11
N ILE A 116 7.74 15.63 -12.35
CA ILE A 116 8.96 15.31 -11.62
C ILE A 116 10.03 16.37 -11.87
N VAL A 117 10.93 16.59 -10.92
CA VAL A 117 12.12 17.45 -11.11
C VAL A 117 12.87 17.09 -12.39
N SER A 118 13.39 18.09 -13.09
CA SER A 118 14.01 17.93 -14.40
C SER A 118 15.39 17.30 -14.36
N ASP A 119 16.08 17.37 -13.22
CA ASP A 119 17.48 16.97 -13.06
C ASP A 119 17.66 15.93 -11.95
N GLY A 120 18.74 15.16 -12.05
CA GLY A 120 19.13 14.14 -11.10
C GLY A 120 18.47 12.77 -11.37
N GLU A 121 19.01 11.75 -10.73
CA GLU A 121 18.46 10.41 -10.61
C GLU A 121 18.22 10.12 -9.13
N PHE A 122 17.17 9.40 -8.83
CA PHE A 122 16.73 9.15 -7.45
C PHE A 122 16.68 7.65 -7.18
N PRO A 123 17.21 7.20 -6.04
CA PRO A 123 17.12 5.80 -5.65
C PRO A 123 15.66 5.38 -5.51
N VAL A 124 15.40 4.10 -5.80
CA VAL A 124 14.05 3.54 -5.84
C VAL A 124 13.73 2.77 -4.58
N VAL A 125 12.55 2.98 -4.00
CA VAL A 125 12.04 2.20 -2.88
C VAL A 125 10.71 1.55 -3.27
N LEU A 126 10.64 0.22 -3.23
CA LEU A 126 9.36 -0.49 -3.37
C LEU A 126 8.66 -0.60 -2.01
N LEU A 127 7.37 -0.27 -1.97
CA LEU A 127 6.49 -0.53 -0.84
C LEU A 127 5.57 -1.70 -1.16
N SER A 128 5.70 -2.79 -0.42
CA SER A 128 4.94 -4.02 -0.61
C SER A 128 4.04 -4.28 0.58
N HIS A 129 2.73 -4.25 0.36
CA HIS A 129 1.71 -4.42 1.40
C HIS A 129 1.57 -5.88 1.86
N GLY A 130 0.94 -6.11 2.99
CA GLY A 130 0.58 -7.43 3.49
C GLY A 130 -0.54 -8.11 2.69
N PHE A 131 -0.85 -9.37 3.03
CA PHE A 131 -2.03 -10.03 2.47
C PHE A 131 -3.30 -9.28 2.92
N THR A 132 -4.20 -9.02 1.98
CA THR A 132 -5.35 -8.13 2.12
C THR A 132 -4.96 -6.67 2.46
N GLY A 133 -3.96 -6.15 1.76
CA GLY A 133 -3.58 -4.73 1.81
C GLY A 133 -3.94 -3.96 0.54
N TYR A 134 -3.24 -2.90 0.27
CA TYR A 134 -3.39 -2.08 -0.93
C TYR A 134 -2.14 -1.20 -1.13
N ARG A 135 -1.86 -0.76 -2.35
CA ARG A 135 -0.65 -0.01 -2.75
C ARG A 135 -0.40 1.28 -1.97
N THR A 136 -1.47 1.92 -1.49
CA THR A 136 -1.37 3.17 -0.73
C THR A 136 -1.46 2.97 0.79
N GLN A 137 -1.30 1.73 1.28
CA GLN A 137 -1.37 1.43 2.71
C GLN A 137 -0.34 2.20 3.53
N MET A 138 0.83 2.42 2.96
CA MET A 138 1.94 3.15 3.59
C MET A 138 2.21 4.49 2.86
N PHE A 139 1.16 5.17 2.39
CA PHE A 139 1.30 6.40 1.60
C PHE A 139 2.09 7.48 2.34
N TYR A 140 1.89 7.63 3.66
CA TYR A 140 2.63 8.58 4.49
C TYR A 140 4.15 8.33 4.43
N LEU A 141 4.58 7.07 4.41
CA LEU A 141 6.00 6.72 4.24
C LEU A 141 6.46 6.99 2.81
N GLY A 142 5.61 6.71 1.82
CA GLY A 142 5.87 7.02 0.42
C GLY A 142 6.09 8.51 0.20
N GLU A 143 5.22 9.35 0.72
CA GLU A 143 5.34 10.81 0.65
C GLU A 143 6.57 11.31 1.42
N HIS A 144 6.84 10.77 2.61
CA HIS A 144 7.98 11.15 3.41
C HIS A 144 9.30 10.85 2.70
N LEU A 145 9.50 9.63 2.24
CA LEU A 145 10.71 9.23 1.52
C LEU A 145 10.89 10.03 0.22
N ALA A 146 9.80 10.28 -0.51
CA ALA A 146 9.89 11.07 -1.74
C ALA A 146 10.29 12.52 -1.46
N SER A 147 9.87 13.10 -0.33
CA SER A 147 10.34 14.44 0.08
C SER A 147 11.84 14.49 0.36
N HIS A 148 12.45 13.37 0.70
CA HIS A 148 13.89 13.21 0.90
C HIS A 148 14.68 12.80 -0.35
N GLY A 149 14.05 12.77 -1.52
CA GLY A 149 14.74 12.49 -2.77
C GLY A 149 14.75 11.01 -3.17
N TYR A 150 13.74 10.25 -2.81
CA TYR A 150 13.53 8.90 -3.31
C TYR A 150 12.37 8.87 -4.32
N ILE A 151 12.40 7.93 -5.25
CA ILE A 151 11.21 7.53 -5.99
C ILE A 151 10.64 6.29 -5.32
N VAL A 152 9.40 6.39 -4.85
CA VAL A 152 8.77 5.33 -4.04
C VAL A 152 7.61 4.72 -4.80
N ILE A 153 7.57 3.39 -4.91
CA ILE A 153 6.58 2.65 -5.69
C ILE A 153 5.79 1.71 -4.80
N GLY A 154 4.55 2.05 -4.51
CA GLY A 154 3.58 1.16 -3.87
C GLY A 154 2.93 0.25 -4.91
N ILE A 155 2.82 -1.04 -4.61
CA ILE A 155 2.32 -2.06 -5.53
C ILE A 155 1.00 -2.63 -5.02
N ASP A 156 -0.08 -2.61 -5.85
CA ASP A 156 -1.21 -3.52 -5.65
C ASP A 156 -0.83 -4.87 -6.22
N HIS A 157 -0.52 -5.81 -5.34
CA HIS A 157 -0.27 -7.18 -5.74
C HIS A 157 -1.59 -7.87 -6.07
N LYS A 158 -1.80 -8.20 -7.33
CA LYS A 158 -3.01 -8.86 -7.79
C LYS A 158 -3.32 -10.11 -6.95
N ASP A 159 -4.59 -10.40 -6.75
CA ASP A 159 -5.14 -11.51 -5.94
C ASP A 159 -4.87 -11.38 -4.43
N SER A 160 -4.39 -10.22 -3.97
CA SER A 160 -3.95 -10.01 -2.59
C SER A 160 -4.42 -8.68 -1.99
N THR A 161 -5.28 -7.95 -2.69
CA THR A 161 -5.82 -6.67 -2.20
C THR A 161 -7.14 -6.86 -1.44
N ASN A 162 -7.50 -5.87 -0.62
CA ASN A 162 -8.81 -5.88 0.05
C ASN A 162 -9.98 -5.96 -0.92
N SER A 163 -9.86 -5.39 -2.11
CA SER A 163 -10.91 -5.41 -3.13
C SER A 163 -11.07 -6.76 -3.81
N GLU A 164 -10.05 -7.62 -3.78
CA GLU A 164 -10.04 -8.92 -4.44
C GLU A 164 -10.27 -10.08 -3.47
N VAL A 165 -9.98 -9.88 -2.17
CA VAL A 165 -10.08 -10.92 -1.14
C VAL A 165 -11.24 -10.58 -0.19
N PHE A 166 -12.43 -11.04 -0.51
CA PHE A 166 -13.66 -10.68 0.19
C PHE A 166 -14.44 -11.86 0.79
N ASP A 167 -14.07 -13.10 0.45
CA ASP A 167 -14.65 -14.32 1.00
C ASP A 167 -13.58 -15.41 1.23
N ASP A 168 -13.98 -16.58 1.73
CA ASP A 168 -13.04 -17.67 2.05
C ASP A 168 -12.43 -18.29 0.79
N ALA A 169 -13.13 -18.34 -0.33
CA ALA A 169 -12.63 -18.90 -1.58
C ALA A 169 -11.55 -17.99 -2.19
N THR A 170 -11.81 -16.70 -2.28
CA THR A 170 -10.84 -15.69 -2.75
C THR A 170 -9.66 -15.55 -1.78
N ARG A 171 -9.89 -15.78 -0.47
CA ARG A 171 -8.83 -15.81 0.54
C ARG A 171 -7.87 -16.97 0.31
N ALA A 172 -8.37 -18.18 0.10
CA ALA A 172 -7.53 -19.35 -0.12
C ALA A 172 -6.70 -19.24 -1.41
N THR A 173 -7.36 -18.94 -2.53
CA THR A 173 -6.68 -18.80 -3.83
C THR A 173 -5.73 -17.60 -3.86
N GLY A 174 -6.12 -16.47 -3.28
CA GLY A 174 -5.30 -15.28 -3.18
C GLY A 174 -4.06 -15.47 -2.30
N PHE A 175 -4.16 -16.26 -1.22
CA PHE A 175 -3.00 -16.57 -0.39
C PHE A 175 -1.96 -17.41 -1.15
N ILE A 176 -2.42 -18.43 -1.91
CA ILE A 176 -1.55 -19.23 -2.79
C ILE A 176 -0.88 -18.34 -3.85
N SER A 177 -1.67 -17.47 -4.50
CA SER A 177 -1.15 -16.50 -5.47
C SER A 177 -0.10 -15.58 -4.82
N THR A 178 -0.33 -15.14 -3.58
CA THR A 178 0.61 -14.29 -2.84
C THR A 178 1.93 -14.99 -2.58
N LEU A 179 1.90 -16.23 -2.12
CA LEU A 179 3.11 -17.02 -1.88
C LEU A 179 3.96 -17.16 -3.16
N TYR A 180 3.31 -17.40 -4.29
CA TYR A 180 4.00 -17.59 -5.56
C TYR A 180 4.45 -16.28 -6.21
N ASN A 181 3.61 -15.25 -6.19
CA ASN A 181 3.80 -14.07 -7.01
C ASN A 181 4.46 -12.88 -6.30
N ARG A 182 4.48 -12.82 -4.98
CA ARG A 182 4.90 -11.61 -4.25
C ARG A 182 6.29 -11.12 -4.63
N ALA A 183 7.29 -11.98 -4.58
CA ALA A 183 8.66 -11.64 -4.98
C ALA A 183 8.76 -11.35 -6.48
N ARG A 184 8.08 -12.14 -7.30
CA ARG A 184 8.06 -11.97 -8.76
C ARG A 184 7.47 -10.64 -9.20
N ASP A 185 6.43 -10.16 -8.49
CA ASP A 185 5.86 -8.83 -8.75
C ASP A 185 6.87 -7.73 -8.41
N GLN A 186 7.56 -7.84 -7.28
CA GLN A 186 8.59 -6.88 -6.87
C GLN A 186 9.73 -6.82 -7.89
N GLN A 187 10.24 -7.96 -8.33
CA GLN A 187 11.29 -8.05 -9.35
C GLN A 187 10.80 -7.51 -10.70
N PHE A 188 9.59 -7.87 -11.10
CA PHE A 188 9.02 -7.38 -12.35
C PHE A 188 8.92 -5.86 -12.38
N VAL A 189 8.48 -5.23 -11.27
CA VAL A 189 8.40 -3.76 -11.19
C VAL A 189 9.78 -3.13 -11.34
N LEU A 190 10.81 -3.62 -10.65
CA LEU A 190 12.18 -3.10 -10.80
C LEU A 190 12.70 -3.28 -12.23
N ASN A 191 12.54 -4.46 -12.80
CA ASN A 191 12.98 -4.76 -14.17
C ASN A 191 12.22 -3.93 -15.22
N TYR A 192 10.94 -3.65 -14.99
CA TYR A 192 10.13 -2.83 -15.88
C TYR A 192 10.69 -1.41 -16.04
N PHE A 193 11.11 -0.81 -14.93
CA PHE A 193 11.66 0.55 -14.94
C PHE A 193 13.14 0.59 -15.29
N SER A 194 13.93 -0.46 -15.04
CA SER A 194 15.33 -0.54 -15.47
C SER A 194 15.46 -0.75 -16.98
N ALA A 195 14.53 -1.47 -17.60
CA ALA A 195 14.48 -1.63 -19.03
C ALA A 195 13.94 -0.36 -19.67
N SER A 196 14.81 0.58 -20.08
CA SER A 196 14.43 1.78 -20.83
C SER A 196 13.51 1.44 -22.00
N ARG A 197 12.21 1.71 -21.88
CA ARG A 197 11.23 1.49 -22.95
C ARG A 197 10.87 2.83 -23.60
N PRO A 198 11.38 3.14 -24.81
CA PRO A 198 11.03 4.37 -25.51
C PRO A 198 9.55 4.39 -25.87
N GLY A 199 8.90 5.53 -25.74
CA GLY A 199 7.54 5.79 -26.25
C GLY A 199 6.41 5.80 -25.22
N ASN A 200 6.68 5.65 -23.92
CA ASN A 200 5.65 5.69 -22.87
C ASN A 200 5.64 7.06 -22.15
N SER A 201 4.44 7.54 -21.75
CA SER A 201 4.27 8.75 -20.91
C SER A 201 5.05 8.68 -19.58
N LEU A 202 5.44 7.47 -19.17
CA LEU A 202 6.29 7.22 -18.00
C LEU A 202 7.78 7.47 -18.22
N ASN A 203 8.22 7.80 -19.44
CA ASN A 203 9.63 7.97 -19.77
C ASN A 203 10.33 9.01 -18.91
N ASN A 204 9.65 10.11 -18.57
CA ASN A 204 10.25 11.16 -17.74
C ASN A 204 10.49 10.66 -16.31
N LEU A 205 9.58 9.88 -15.76
CA LEU A 205 9.71 9.29 -14.44
C LEU A 205 10.78 8.18 -14.44
N ALA A 206 10.72 7.25 -15.39
CA ALA A 206 11.70 6.16 -15.52
C ALA A 206 13.14 6.65 -15.71
N LYS A 207 13.33 7.73 -16.45
CA LYS A 207 14.67 8.37 -16.63
C LYS A 207 15.26 8.96 -15.36
N ARG A 208 14.45 9.14 -14.32
CA ARG A 208 14.88 9.68 -13.03
C ARG A 208 15.08 8.60 -11.96
N MET A 209 14.78 7.35 -12.30
CA MET A 209 14.92 6.21 -11.40
C MET A 209 16.33 5.63 -11.48
N ASP A 210 17.08 5.70 -10.38
CA ASP A 210 18.30 4.92 -10.21
C ASP A 210 17.92 3.54 -9.68
N THR A 211 17.63 2.63 -10.60
CA THR A 211 17.25 1.25 -10.28
C THR A 211 18.42 0.38 -9.82
N ASN A 212 19.67 0.86 -9.92
CA ASN A 212 20.83 0.17 -9.37
C ASN A 212 20.94 0.40 -7.86
N ASN A 213 20.36 1.50 -7.36
CA ASN A 213 20.23 1.80 -5.94
C ASN A 213 18.75 1.62 -5.54
N ALA A 214 18.32 0.37 -5.34
CA ALA A 214 16.97 0.03 -4.99
C ALA A 214 16.85 -0.62 -3.61
N ALA A 215 15.75 -0.34 -2.91
CA ALA A 215 15.38 -0.96 -1.65
C ALA A 215 13.93 -1.45 -1.67
N ILE A 216 13.61 -2.39 -0.80
CA ILE A 216 12.25 -2.91 -0.64
C ILE A 216 11.86 -2.82 0.83
N ILE A 217 10.73 -2.18 1.10
CA ILE A 217 10.09 -2.15 2.41
C ILE A 217 8.81 -2.96 2.31
N GLY A 218 8.71 -4.02 3.10
CA GLY A 218 7.57 -4.92 3.06
C GLY A 218 6.91 -5.08 4.43
N HIS A 219 5.58 -5.00 4.46
CA HIS A 219 4.77 -5.31 5.62
C HIS A 219 4.20 -6.74 5.52
N SER A 220 4.35 -7.57 6.58
CA SER A 220 3.78 -8.93 6.62
C SER A 220 4.19 -9.76 5.38
N MET A 221 3.24 -10.22 4.56
CA MET A 221 3.52 -10.93 3.30
C MET A 221 4.32 -10.10 2.28
N GLY A 222 4.30 -8.77 2.40
CA GLY A 222 5.22 -7.90 1.64
C GLY A 222 6.67 -8.09 2.08
N GLY A 223 6.92 -8.24 3.39
CA GLY A 223 8.23 -8.55 3.95
C GLY A 223 8.72 -9.96 3.55
N PHE A 224 7.82 -10.94 3.55
CA PHE A 224 8.10 -12.26 2.99
C PHE A 224 8.59 -12.15 1.53
N GLY A 225 7.88 -11.39 0.70
CA GLY A 225 8.29 -11.13 -0.68
C GLY A 225 9.64 -10.43 -0.76
N ALA A 226 9.89 -9.42 0.08
CA ALA A 226 11.14 -8.66 0.08
C ALA A 226 12.35 -9.57 0.37
N ILE A 227 12.25 -10.45 1.37
CA ILE A 227 13.31 -11.40 1.69
C ILE A 227 13.59 -12.36 0.52
N ASN A 228 12.51 -12.84 -0.15
CA ASN A 228 12.65 -13.70 -1.33
C ASN A 228 13.27 -12.94 -2.52
N THR A 229 12.89 -11.68 -2.72
CA THR A 229 13.43 -10.86 -3.81
C THR A 229 14.92 -10.64 -3.70
N ILE A 230 15.47 -10.55 -2.48
CA ILE A 230 16.92 -10.38 -2.23
C ILE A 230 17.68 -11.69 -2.09
N GLY A 231 17.07 -12.83 -2.44
CA GLY A 231 17.72 -14.15 -2.45
C GLY A 231 17.40 -15.07 -1.27
N GLY A 232 16.43 -14.71 -0.42
CA GLY A 232 15.89 -15.62 0.58
C GLY A 232 15.07 -16.73 -0.09
N CYS A 233 15.32 -17.98 0.30
CA CYS A 233 14.61 -19.13 -0.24
C CYS A 233 13.70 -19.75 0.81
N TYR A 234 12.45 -20.06 0.41
CA TYR A 234 11.51 -20.83 1.22
C TYR A 234 11.12 -22.09 0.47
N GLU A 235 11.28 -23.22 1.12
CA GLU A 235 10.76 -24.48 0.62
C GLU A 235 9.52 -24.86 1.40
N PHE A 236 8.39 -24.98 0.72
CA PHE A 236 7.17 -25.54 1.29
C PHE A 236 7.12 -27.04 0.99
N LYS A 237 7.10 -27.87 2.03
CA LYS A 237 6.82 -29.29 1.87
C LYS A 237 5.36 -29.48 1.42
N SER A 238 5.11 -30.48 0.57
CA SER A 238 3.77 -30.77 0.05
C SER A 238 2.69 -30.89 1.15
N GLU A 239 3.05 -31.44 2.31
CA GLU A 239 2.15 -31.53 3.47
C GLU A 239 1.77 -30.16 4.07
N GLN A 240 2.68 -29.19 4.03
CA GLN A 240 2.39 -27.82 4.48
C GLN A 240 1.47 -27.10 3.49
N LEU A 241 1.67 -27.34 2.19
CA LEU A 241 0.81 -26.78 1.14
C LEU A 241 -0.62 -27.32 1.24
N LYS A 242 -0.79 -28.63 1.49
CA LYS A 242 -2.11 -29.24 1.73
C LYS A 242 -2.82 -28.63 2.94
N LYS A 243 -2.10 -28.36 4.04
CA LYS A 243 -2.67 -27.75 5.25
C LYS A 243 -3.20 -26.33 5.02
N ILE A 244 -2.63 -25.59 4.08
CA ILE A 244 -3.10 -24.24 3.69
C ILE A 244 -4.08 -24.25 2.52
N GLY A 245 -4.61 -25.43 2.14
CA GLY A 245 -5.66 -25.56 1.15
C GLY A 245 -5.20 -25.72 -0.30
N VAL A 246 -3.91 -25.94 -0.53
CA VAL A 246 -3.42 -26.26 -1.89
C VAL A 246 -3.91 -27.68 -2.27
N PRO A 247 -4.61 -27.85 -3.41
CA PRO A 247 -5.07 -29.16 -3.86
C PRO A 247 -3.92 -30.16 -3.91
N SER A 248 -4.17 -31.41 -3.46
CA SER A 248 -3.13 -32.44 -3.33
C SER A 248 -2.37 -32.71 -4.62
N VAL A 249 -3.04 -32.63 -5.78
CA VAL A 249 -2.42 -32.77 -7.11
C VAL A 249 -1.42 -31.63 -7.35
N ILE A 250 -1.79 -30.40 -7.04
CA ILE A 250 -0.92 -29.22 -7.16
C ILE A 250 0.22 -29.30 -6.15
N ALA A 251 -0.05 -29.67 -4.90
CA ALA A 251 0.95 -29.81 -3.86
C ALA A 251 2.00 -30.91 -4.14
N SER A 252 1.67 -31.91 -4.95
CA SER A 252 2.62 -32.95 -5.38
C SER A 252 3.42 -32.60 -6.63
N LEU A 253 2.88 -31.74 -7.49
CA LEU A 253 3.54 -31.23 -8.69
C LEU A 253 4.47 -30.03 -8.39
N LEU A 254 4.26 -29.41 -7.26
CA LEU A 254 5.08 -28.33 -6.74
C LEU A 254 6.00 -28.89 -5.63
N PRO A 255 7.18 -29.48 -5.95
CA PRO A 255 8.32 -29.11 -5.19
C PRO A 255 8.49 -27.62 -5.51
N LEU A 256 7.69 -26.81 -4.80
CA LEU A 256 7.92 -25.38 -4.80
C LEU A 256 9.26 -25.16 -4.07
N ARG A 257 10.34 -25.54 -4.72
CA ARG A 257 11.40 -24.58 -4.85
C ARG A 257 10.71 -23.38 -5.44
N LEU A 258 10.36 -22.42 -4.63
CA LEU A 258 10.32 -21.07 -5.06
C LEU A 258 11.74 -20.83 -5.56
N ASP A 259 12.01 -21.23 -6.82
CA ASP A 259 13.27 -21.00 -7.51
C ASP A 259 13.37 -19.50 -7.79
N SER A 260 13.28 -18.72 -6.71
CA SER A 260 13.70 -17.36 -6.58
C SER A 260 15.03 -17.28 -5.80
N CYS A 261 15.76 -18.38 -5.75
CA CYS A 261 17.19 -18.37 -5.53
C CYS A 261 17.82 -17.91 -6.84
N PHE A 262 17.84 -16.59 -7.06
CA PHE A 262 18.56 -15.96 -8.17
C PHE A 262 19.99 -15.65 -7.76
#